data_080aec8bb9656e7cb3f14af978d4ad5a
#
_entry.id   080aec8bb9656e7cb3f14af978d4ad5a
#
_cell.length_a   1.000
_cell.length_b   1.000
_cell.length_c   1.000
_cell.angle_alpha   90.00
_cell.angle_beta   90.00
_cell.angle_gamma   90.00
#
_symmetry.space_group_name_H-M   'P 1'
#
loop_
_entity.id
_entity.type
_entity.pdbx_description
1 polymer ?
#
loop_
_entity_poly.entity_id
_entity_poly.type
_entity_poly.pdbx_seq_one_letter_code
_entity_poly.pdbx_strand_id
1 'polypeptide(L)'
;IIDAKIGDPVQACPGIYGGHNWQASAYDPDKHTLVIPLHQLCVEMIGREVQMMEGFGGYGGESRVFPMPGSNGMLGKLVAYDLDSMQERWSHEQRAMFLTSALTTAGGLVFIGDLDRYFKAFDLNTGKELWNVRLGAGLHGFPISYAVAGEQYIAVPTGMGVFKLLPARQAPEIYQPNGGNALYVFKLPDSTVAIQ
;
A
#
# COMPACT_ATOMS: atom_id res chain seq x y z
N ILE A 1 12.49 20.68 12.98
CA ILE A 1 11.71 21.38 11.92
C ILE A 1 11.36 22.81 12.38
N ILE A 2 11.05 23.02 13.66
CA ILE A 2 10.58 24.33 14.20
C ILE A 2 11.61 25.46 13.96
N ASP A 3 12.89 25.14 13.98
CA ASP A 3 13.98 26.10 13.81
C ASP A 3 14.54 26.20 12.38
N ALA A 4 13.96 25.46 11.43
CA ALA A 4 14.41 25.49 10.04
C ALA A 4 14.11 26.86 9.38
N LYS A 5 15.09 27.40 8.68
CA LYS A 5 15.00 28.65 7.93
C LYS A 5 14.80 28.35 6.44
N ILE A 6 14.37 29.37 5.70
CA ILE A 6 14.35 29.30 4.22
C ILE A 6 15.74 28.90 3.73
N GLY A 7 15.79 27.90 2.87
CA GLY A 7 17.02 27.35 2.31
C GLY A 7 17.63 26.18 3.08
N ASP A 8 17.23 25.95 4.33
CA ASP A 8 17.73 24.83 5.11
C ASP A 8 17.10 23.50 4.67
N PRO A 9 17.89 22.45 4.36
CA PRO A 9 17.36 21.13 4.10
C PRO A 9 16.90 20.46 5.41
N VAL A 10 15.68 19.96 5.43
CA VAL A 10 15.11 19.23 6.56
C VAL A 10 14.68 17.86 6.11
N GLN A 11 15.09 16.81 6.82
CA GLN A 11 14.66 15.45 6.53
C GLN A 11 13.61 14.99 7.53
N ALA A 12 12.62 14.25 7.03
CA ALA A 12 11.58 13.61 7.84
C ALA A 12 11.34 12.17 7.36
N CYS A 13 11.20 11.26 8.32
CA CYS A 13 10.79 9.87 8.14
C CYS A 13 9.69 9.54 9.15
N PRO A 14 8.52 9.08 8.73
CA PRO A 14 8.09 8.93 7.33
C PRO A 14 7.98 10.29 6.62
N GLY A 15 8.02 10.24 5.28
CA GLY A 15 7.97 11.42 4.43
C GLY A 15 6.56 11.98 4.22
N ILE A 16 6.40 12.83 3.17
CA ILE A 16 5.14 13.53 2.87
C ILE A 16 3.96 12.60 2.53
N TYR A 17 4.23 11.35 2.17
CA TYR A 17 3.20 10.34 1.95
C TYR A 17 2.79 9.60 3.23
N GLY A 18 3.39 9.95 4.38
CA GLY A 18 3.19 9.25 5.63
C GLY A 18 3.83 7.85 5.65
N GLY A 19 3.83 7.20 6.81
CA GLY A 19 4.06 5.77 6.93
C GLY A 19 2.80 5.00 6.55
N HIS A 20 1.63 5.54 6.90
CA HIS A 20 0.30 5.09 6.54
C HIS A 20 -0.52 6.34 6.17
N ASN A 21 -1.34 6.26 5.12
CA ASN A 21 -2.10 7.41 4.64
C ASN A 21 -3.59 7.03 4.47
N TRP A 22 -4.09 6.96 3.23
CA TRP A 22 -5.51 6.64 2.97
C TRP A 22 -5.82 5.14 2.88
N GLN A 23 -4.82 4.28 2.78
CA GLN A 23 -5.03 2.84 2.73
C GLN A 23 -5.64 2.38 4.05
N ALA A 24 -6.80 1.73 4.00
CA ALA A 24 -7.37 1.22 5.23
C ALA A 24 -6.57 0.00 5.74
N SER A 25 -6.36 -0.02 7.05
CA SER A 25 -5.94 -1.22 7.77
C SER A 25 -7.10 -2.19 7.86
N ALA A 26 -6.81 -3.47 8.07
CA ALA A 26 -7.82 -4.49 8.32
C ALA A 26 -7.65 -5.06 9.74
N TYR A 27 -8.76 -5.25 10.43
CA TYR A 27 -8.79 -5.83 11.75
C TYR A 27 -9.52 -7.18 11.74
N ASP A 28 -8.90 -8.18 12.32
CA ASP A 28 -9.51 -9.48 12.56
C ASP A 28 -9.88 -9.58 14.05
N PRO A 29 -11.19 -9.61 14.39
CA PRO A 29 -11.64 -9.61 15.77
C PRO A 29 -11.40 -10.94 16.50
N ASP A 30 -11.39 -12.07 15.78
CA ASP A 30 -11.21 -13.38 16.41
C ASP A 30 -9.77 -13.62 16.86
N LYS A 31 -8.82 -12.98 16.17
CA LYS A 31 -7.38 -13.13 16.45
C LYS A 31 -6.76 -11.87 17.03
N HIS A 32 -7.56 -10.84 17.30
CA HIS A 32 -7.12 -9.52 17.75
C HIS A 32 -5.91 -9.01 16.93
N THR A 33 -5.96 -9.19 15.61
CA THR A 33 -4.85 -8.86 14.72
C THR A 33 -5.19 -7.67 13.84
N LEU A 34 -4.33 -6.66 13.84
CA LEU A 34 -4.41 -5.50 12.97
C LEU A 34 -3.36 -5.59 11.87
N VAL A 35 -3.81 -5.58 10.62
CA VAL A 35 -2.94 -5.61 9.43
C VAL A 35 -2.87 -4.21 8.82
N ILE A 36 -1.65 -3.69 8.67
CA ILE A 36 -1.40 -2.30 8.26
C ILE A 36 -0.49 -2.28 7.03
N PRO A 37 -0.94 -1.72 5.89
CA PRO A 37 -0.05 -1.39 4.77
C PRO A 37 0.71 -0.10 5.05
N LEU A 38 2.03 -0.15 4.95
CA LEU A 38 2.93 0.95 5.27
C LEU A 38 3.81 1.33 4.08
N HIS A 39 4.21 2.60 4.04
CA HIS A 39 5.22 3.14 3.13
C HIS A 39 6.55 3.30 3.86
N GLN A 40 7.64 2.87 3.23
CA GLN A 40 9.01 3.04 3.71
C GLN A 40 9.70 4.15 2.91
N LEU A 41 9.18 5.37 3.05
CA LEU A 41 9.66 6.56 2.36
C LEU A 41 9.96 7.68 3.34
N CYS A 42 11.07 8.38 3.08
CA CYS A 42 11.43 9.63 3.72
C CYS A 42 11.34 10.79 2.74
N VAL A 43 11.45 11.99 3.23
CA VAL A 43 11.50 13.22 2.44
C VAL A 43 12.58 14.15 2.93
N GLU A 44 13.27 14.80 2.01
CA GLU A 44 14.03 16.02 2.25
C GLU A 44 13.23 17.20 1.72
N MET A 45 13.02 18.18 2.54
CA MET A 45 12.27 19.40 2.21
C MET A 45 13.16 20.62 2.39
N ILE A 46 13.07 21.57 1.45
CA ILE A 46 13.78 22.86 1.52
C ILE A 46 12.74 23.96 1.36
N GLY A 47 12.58 24.80 2.37
CA GLY A 47 11.73 25.98 2.26
C GLY A 47 12.28 26.99 1.24
N ARG A 48 11.39 27.57 0.45
CA ARG A 48 11.67 28.63 -0.51
C ARG A 48 10.73 29.80 -0.24
N GLU A 49 11.05 30.97 -0.78
CA GLU A 49 10.09 32.08 -0.79
C GLU A 49 8.81 31.67 -1.50
N VAL A 50 7.69 32.08 -0.90
CA VAL A 50 6.36 31.72 -1.42
C VAL A 50 6.13 32.42 -2.77
N GLN A 51 5.86 31.63 -3.78
CA GLN A 51 5.41 32.13 -5.08
C GLN A 51 3.89 31.96 -5.17
N MET A 52 3.19 33.07 -5.41
CA MET A 52 1.74 33.04 -5.61
C MET A 52 1.44 32.58 -7.03
N MET A 53 0.55 31.60 -7.14
CA MET A 53 0.02 31.11 -8.42
C MET A 53 -1.48 31.38 -8.48
N GLU A 54 -1.93 31.99 -9.58
CA GLU A 54 -3.35 32.28 -9.80
C GLU A 54 -4.17 30.97 -9.74
N GLY A 55 -5.22 30.96 -8.93
CA GLY A 55 -6.10 29.82 -8.73
C GLY A 55 -5.58 28.72 -7.78
N PHE A 56 -4.31 28.76 -7.32
CA PHE A 56 -3.72 27.74 -6.47
C PHE A 56 -3.18 28.25 -5.12
N GLY A 57 -3.19 29.57 -4.91
CA GLY A 57 -2.57 30.17 -3.73
C GLY A 57 -1.04 30.22 -3.83
N GLY A 58 -0.35 30.24 -2.68
CA GLY A 58 1.09 30.31 -2.60
C GLY A 58 1.76 28.98 -2.24
N TYR A 59 2.84 28.67 -2.91
CA TYR A 59 3.71 27.54 -2.56
C TYR A 59 5.18 28.00 -2.55
N GLY A 60 5.91 27.58 -1.50
CA GLY A 60 7.31 27.92 -1.33
C GLY A 60 8.10 26.75 -0.77
N GLY A 61 8.41 25.76 -1.60
CA GLY A 61 9.18 24.61 -1.16
C GLY A 61 9.59 23.67 -2.29
N GLU A 62 10.67 22.95 -2.03
CA GLU A 62 11.13 21.82 -2.82
C GLU A 62 11.09 20.56 -1.96
N SER A 63 10.80 19.43 -2.55
CA SER A 63 10.81 18.15 -1.85
C SER A 63 11.45 17.06 -2.69
N ARG A 64 12.28 16.24 -2.07
CA ARG A 64 12.86 15.03 -2.65
C ARG A 64 12.51 13.83 -1.78
N VAL A 65 11.70 12.94 -2.32
CA VAL A 65 11.33 11.68 -1.65
C VAL A 65 12.39 10.62 -1.95
N PHE A 66 12.74 9.81 -0.96
CA PHE A 66 13.72 8.75 -1.07
C PHE A 66 13.34 7.55 -0.18
N PRO A 67 13.87 6.34 -0.45
CA PRO A 67 13.62 5.17 0.39
C PRO A 67 14.11 5.39 1.82
N MET A 68 13.37 4.88 2.80
CA MET A 68 13.73 4.98 4.22
C MET A 68 15.08 4.28 4.47
N PRO A 69 16.01 4.91 5.20
CA PRO A 69 17.24 4.28 5.60
C PRO A 69 16.98 2.95 6.33
N GLY A 70 17.71 1.90 5.95
CA GLY A 70 17.53 0.56 6.51
C GLY A 70 16.47 -0.30 5.80
N SER A 71 15.64 0.28 4.91
CA SER A 71 14.66 -0.50 4.13
C SER A 71 15.28 -1.30 2.97
N ASN A 72 16.57 -1.16 2.71
CA ASN A 72 17.27 -1.79 1.56
C ASN A 72 16.58 -1.50 0.21
N GLY A 73 15.95 -0.34 0.08
CA GLY A 73 15.21 0.07 -1.11
C GLY A 73 13.80 -0.52 -1.21
N MET A 74 13.34 -1.28 -0.24
CA MET A 74 11.95 -1.72 -0.15
C MET A 74 11.06 -0.54 0.22
N LEU A 75 9.99 -0.33 -0.55
CA LEU A 75 9.11 0.83 -0.42
C LEU A 75 7.78 0.50 0.25
N GLY A 76 7.33 -0.75 0.16
CA GLY A 76 6.12 -1.24 0.78
C GLY A 76 6.44 -2.21 1.92
N LYS A 77 5.73 -2.05 3.04
CA LYS A 77 5.74 -2.99 4.16
C LYS A 77 4.29 -3.30 4.54
N LEU A 78 3.93 -4.58 4.56
CA LEU A 78 2.70 -5.07 5.15
C LEU A 78 3.04 -5.64 6.52
N VAL A 79 2.39 -5.18 7.58
CA VAL A 79 2.68 -5.63 8.93
C VAL A 79 1.42 -6.07 9.64
N ALA A 80 1.49 -7.15 10.41
CA ALA A 80 0.43 -7.58 11.30
C ALA A 80 0.88 -7.42 12.76
N TYR A 81 0.05 -6.74 13.53
CA TYR A 81 0.23 -6.55 14.97
C TYR A 81 -0.78 -7.39 15.75
N ASP A 82 -0.29 -8.03 16.78
CA ASP A 82 -1.10 -8.58 17.85
C ASP A 82 -1.52 -7.45 18.78
N LEU A 83 -2.83 -7.20 18.90
CA LEU A 83 -3.32 -6.07 19.71
C LEU A 83 -3.40 -6.39 21.21
N ASP A 84 -3.29 -7.65 21.62
CA ASP A 84 -3.24 -8.02 23.03
C ASP A 84 -1.83 -7.76 23.60
N SER A 85 -0.80 -8.12 22.85
CA SER A 85 0.60 -7.93 23.24
C SER A 85 1.23 -6.63 22.71
N MET A 86 0.59 -5.98 21.74
CA MET A 86 1.12 -4.84 20.98
C MET A 86 2.45 -5.15 20.27
N GLN A 87 2.66 -6.42 19.89
CA GLN A 87 3.86 -6.86 19.18
C GLN A 87 3.60 -7.15 17.71
N GLU A 88 4.62 -6.91 16.88
CA GLU A 88 4.61 -7.36 15.49
C GLU A 88 4.60 -8.90 15.47
N ARG A 89 3.57 -9.48 14.82
CA ARG A 89 3.49 -10.93 14.57
C ARG A 89 4.35 -11.32 13.39
N TRP A 90 4.22 -10.57 12.32
CA TRP A 90 4.97 -10.74 11.08
C TRP A 90 4.98 -9.45 10.25
N SER A 91 5.94 -9.36 9.35
CA SER A 91 5.92 -8.35 8.29
C SER A 91 6.41 -8.93 6.96
N HIS A 92 5.94 -8.32 5.89
CA HIS A 92 6.36 -8.59 4.53
C HIS A 92 6.81 -7.28 3.88
N GLU A 93 8.05 -7.24 3.44
CA GLU A 93 8.63 -6.08 2.76
C GLU A 93 8.85 -6.37 1.29
N GLN A 94 8.58 -5.39 0.44
CA GLN A 94 8.73 -5.52 -1.00
C GLN A 94 9.06 -4.19 -1.68
N ARG A 95 9.58 -4.30 -2.92
CA ARG A 95 9.94 -3.14 -3.72
C ARG A 95 8.73 -2.31 -4.13
N ALA A 96 7.62 -2.95 -4.51
CA ALA A 96 6.37 -2.28 -4.85
C ALA A 96 5.66 -1.75 -3.61
N MET A 97 5.18 -0.50 -3.68
CA MET A 97 4.39 0.07 -2.58
C MET A 97 2.98 -0.53 -2.53
N PHE A 98 2.40 -0.56 -1.34
CA PHE A 98 1.00 -0.84 -1.11
C PHE A 98 0.21 0.47 -1.06
N LEU A 99 -0.58 0.78 -2.09
CA LEU A 99 -1.51 1.92 -2.11
C LEU A 99 -2.98 1.51 -2.01
N THR A 100 -3.25 0.22 -1.88
CA THR A 100 -4.58 -0.36 -1.65
C THR A 100 -4.77 -0.71 -0.18
N SER A 101 -6.02 -0.83 0.25
CA SER A 101 -6.32 -1.28 1.61
C SER A 101 -6.09 -2.78 1.77
N ALA A 102 -5.73 -3.20 2.97
CA ALA A 102 -5.81 -4.59 3.37
C ALA A 102 -7.27 -5.02 3.55
N LEU A 103 -7.54 -6.30 3.33
CA LEU A 103 -8.84 -6.92 3.59
C LEU A 103 -8.60 -8.26 4.30
N THR A 104 -9.12 -8.42 5.51
CA THR A 104 -9.13 -9.71 6.21
C THR A 104 -10.44 -10.45 6.00
N THR A 105 -10.41 -11.77 6.08
CA THR A 105 -11.60 -12.62 6.00
C THR A 105 -11.64 -13.57 7.20
N ALA A 106 -12.84 -14.01 7.59
CA ALA A 106 -13.03 -14.97 8.68
C ALA A 106 -12.30 -16.31 8.44
N GLY A 107 -11.99 -16.63 7.18
CA GLY A 107 -11.15 -17.78 6.82
C GLY A 107 -9.66 -17.61 7.13
N GLY A 108 -9.24 -16.49 7.71
CA GLY A 108 -7.84 -16.26 8.11
C GLY A 108 -6.93 -15.83 6.96
N LEU A 109 -7.49 -15.23 5.91
CA LEU A 109 -6.74 -14.68 4.79
C LEU A 109 -6.64 -13.16 4.87
N VAL A 110 -5.52 -12.62 4.39
CA VAL A 110 -5.31 -11.19 4.15
C VAL A 110 -5.14 -10.98 2.66
N PHE A 111 -6.01 -10.18 2.06
CA PHE A 111 -5.89 -9.76 0.66
C PHE A 111 -5.37 -8.34 0.58
N ILE A 112 -4.44 -8.11 -0.35
CA ILE A 112 -3.89 -6.78 -0.63
C ILE A 112 -3.34 -6.72 -2.05
N GLY A 113 -3.39 -5.55 -2.65
CA GLY A 113 -2.77 -5.30 -3.95
C GLY A 113 -1.56 -4.39 -3.86
N ASP A 114 -0.73 -4.37 -4.89
CA ASP A 114 0.45 -3.53 -4.96
C ASP A 114 0.58 -2.76 -6.28
N LEU A 115 1.57 -1.88 -6.33
CA LEU A 115 1.85 -1.07 -7.51
C LEU A 115 2.60 -1.80 -8.62
N ASP A 116 3.09 -3.03 -8.41
CA ASP A 116 3.55 -3.92 -9.48
C ASP A 116 2.42 -4.78 -10.05
N ARG A 117 1.20 -4.41 -9.77
CA ARG A 117 -0.02 -5.02 -10.32
C ARG A 117 -0.35 -6.40 -9.74
N TYR A 118 0.30 -6.81 -8.66
CA TYR A 118 -0.04 -8.06 -8.01
C TYR A 118 -1.17 -7.85 -7.01
N PHE A 119 -2.17 -8.72 -7.08
CA PHE A 119 -3.15 -8.94 -6.03
C PHE A 119 -2.79 -10.24 -5.32
N LYS A 120 -2.64 -10.19 -4.01
CA LYS A 120 -2.03 -11.26 -3.20
C LYS A 120 -2.94 -11.68 -2.08
N ALA A 121 -2.81 -12.95 -1.67
CA ALA A 121 -3.39 -13.48 -0.45
C ALA A 121 -2.29 -14.01 0.47
N PHE A 122 -2.36 -13.61 1.73
CA PHE A 122 -1.45 -14.05 2.80
C PHE A 122 -2.22 -14.80 3.87
N ASP A 123 -1.56 -15.74 4.53
CA ASP A 123 -2.04 -16.32 5.78
C ASP A 123 -1.96 -15.27 6.89
N LEU A 124 -3.08 -15.02 7.56
CA LEU A 124 -3.19 -13.97 8.60
C LEU A 124 -2.28 -14.24 9.81
N ASN A 125 -2.03 -15.50 10.14
CA ASN A 125 -1.24 -15.83 11.33
C ASN A 125 0.27 -15.75 11.08
N THR A 126 0.70 -16.17 9.89
CA THR A 126 2.11 -16.38 9.58
C THR A 126 2.71 -15.35 8.63
N GLY A 127 1.87 -14.60 7.91
CA GLY A 127 2.32 -13.69 6.84
C GLY A 127 2.86 -14.40 5.61
N LYS A 128 2.68 -15.74 5.50
CA LYS A 128 3.08 -16.48 4.32
C LYS A 128 2.19 -16.10 3.13
N GLU A 129 2.80 -15.71 2.00
CA GLU A 129 2.08 -15.54 0.76
C GLU A 129 1.59 -16.90 0.25
N LEU A 130 0.27 -17.03 0.09
CA LEU A 130 -0.40 -18.26 -0.32
C LEU A 130 -0.78 -18.25 -1.79
N TRP A 131 -1.04 -17.07 -2.34
CA TRP A 131 -1.50 -16.89 -3.70
C TRP A 131 -1.21 -15.48 -4.20
N ASN A 132 -0.97 -15.35 -5.48
CA ASN A 132 -0.91 -14.05 -6.16
C ASN A 132 -1.36 -14.16 -7.61
N VAL A 133 -1.78 -13.03 -8.17
CA VAL A 133 -2.08 -12.88 -9.60
C VAL A 133 -1.69 -11.48 -10.06
N ARG A 134 -1.12 -11.37 -11.24
CA ARG A 134 -0.77 -10.08 -11.84
C ARG A 134 -1.93 -9.56 -12.70
N LEU A 135 -2.40 -8.34 -12.41
CA LEU A 135 -3.56 -7.73 -13.05
C LEU A 135 -3.15 -6.71 -14.13
N GLY A 136 -4.14 -6.08 -14.76
CA GLY A 136 -3.92 -5.17 -15.89
C GLY A 136 -3.26 -3.85 -15.53
N ALA A 137 -3.44 -3.34 -14.32
CA ALA A 137 -2.84 -2.09 -13.84
C ALA A 137 -2.52 -2.17 -12.35
N GLY A 138 -1.76 -1.20 -11.85
CA GLY A 138 -1.48 -1.07 -10.42
C GLY A 138 -2.75 -1.01 -9.58
N LEU A 139 -2.67 -1.51 -8.36
CA LEU A 139 -3.80 -1.56 -7.45
C LEU A 139 -3.73 -0.36 -6.50
N HIS A 140 -4.78 0.45 -6.59
CA HIS A 140 -4.95 1.66 -5.79
C HIS A 140 -6.34 1.73 -5.14
N GLY A 141 -7.28 0.91 -5.63
CA GLY A 141 -8.62 0.80 -5.06
C GLY A 141 -8.68 -0.18 -3.88
N PHE A 142 -9.81 -0.21 -3.21
CA PHE A 142 -10.00 -1.01 -1.99
C PHE A 142 -10.71 -2.32 -2.33
N PRO A 143 -10.13 -3.47 -2.00
CA PRO A 143 -10.80 -4.75 -2.17
C PRO A 143 -11.97 -4.87 -1.18
N ILE A 144 -13.01 -5.59 -1.61
CA ILE A 144 -14.16 -5.93 -0.77
C ILE A 144 -14.44 -7.43 -0.84
N SER A 145 -14.99 -7.98 0.24
CA SER A 145 -15.55 -9.31 0.28
C SER A 145 -17.06 -9.24 0.34
N TYR A 146 -17.74 -10.07 -0.44
CA TYR A 146 -19.19 -10.20 -0.43
C TYR A 146 -19.61 -11.62 -0.74
N ALA A 147 -20.87 -11.96 -0.50
CA ALA A 147 -21.41 -13.28 -0.80
C ALA A 147 -22.65 -13.16 -1.67
N VAL A 148 -22.78 -14.10 -2.63
CA VAL A 148 -23.98 -14.29 -3.46
C VAL A 148 -24.35 -15.76 -3.41
N ALA A 149 -25.59 -16.07 -3.06
CA ALA A 149 -26.11 -17.43 -2.92
C ALA A 149 -25.21 -18.35 -2.05
N GLY A 150 -24.59 -17.79 -0.99
CA GLY A 150 -23.72 -18.54 -0.10
C GLY A 150 -22.26 -18.67 -0.56
N GLU A 151 -21.93 -18.24 -1.76
CA GLU A 151 -20.60 -18.26 -2.34
C GLU A 151 -19.87 -16.95 -2.06
N GLN A 152 -18.62 -17.02 -1.58
CA GLN A 152 -17.80 -15.85 -1.31
C GLN A 152 -17.05 -15.37 -2.55
N TYR A 153 -17.05 -14.04 -2.71
CA TYR A 153 -16.32 -13.34 -3.76
C TYR A 153 -15.46 -12.25 -3.17
N ILE A 154 -14.32 -12.01 -3.82
CA ILE A 154 -13.45 -10.87 -3.56
C ILE A 154 -13.43 -9.99 -4.82
N ALA A 155 -13.85 -8.74 -4.70
CA ALA A 155 -13.77 -7.78 -5.80
C ALA A 155 -12.66 -6.76 -5.51
N VAL A 156 -11.84 -6.44 -6.53
CA VAL A 156 -10.77 -5.48 -6.43
C VAL A 156 -10.69 -4.61 -7.68
N PRO A 157 -10.75 -3.27 -7.54
CA PRO A 157 -10.55 -2.36 -8.67
C PRO A 157 -9.06 -2.13 -8.93
N THR A 158 -8.70 -2.04 -10.21
CA THR A 158 -7.37 -1.62 -10.66
C THR A 158 -7.42 -0.24 -11.31
N GLY A 159 -6.28 0.45 -11.27
CA GLY A 159 -6.10 1.78 -11.87
C GLY A 159 -5.27 2.67 -10.97
N MET A 160 -4.49 3.56 -11.54
CA MET A 160 -3.52 4.36 -10.80
C MET A 160 -3.88 5.83 -10.68
N GLY A 161 -4.71 6.36 -11.57
CA GLY A 161 -5.04 7.79 -11.59
C GLY A 161 -3.78 8.67 -11.56
N VAL A 162 -3.82 9.72 -10.75
CA VAL A 162 -2.70 10.65 -10.56
C VAL A 162 -1.49 10.04 -9.84
N PHE A 163 -1.68 8.95 -9.13
CA PHE A 163 -0.63 8.34 -8.30
C PHE A 163 0.38 7.50 -9.09
N LYS A 164 0.20 7.28 -10.39
CA LYS A 164 1.19 6.58 -11.21
C LYS A 164 2.56 7.29 -11.27
N LEU A 165 2.62 8.57 -10.95
CA LEU A 165 3.88 9.33 -10.90
C LEU A 165 4.77 8.93 -9.72
N LEU A 166 4.18 8.46 -8.62
CA LEU A 166 4.93 8.08 -7.43
C LEU A 166 5.80 6.83 -7.68
N PRO A 167 5.27 5.69 -8.14
CA PRO A 167 6.10 4.54 -8.48
C PRO A 167 7.07 4.85 -9.64
N ALA A 168 6.67 5.64 -10.63
CA ALA A 168 7.56 6.03 -11.72
C ALA A 168 8.82 6.76 -11.25
N ARG A 169 8.74 7.49 -10.14
CA ARG A 169 9.89 8.20 -9.54
C ARG A 169 10.68 7.34 -8.55
N GLN A 170 10.01 6.52 -7.76
CA GLN A 170 10.62 5.78 -6.65
C GLN A 170 11.00 4.34 -7.01
N ALA A 171 10.34 3.76 -8.01
CA ALA A 171 10.57 2.41 -8.51
C ALA A 171 10.41 2.39 -10.06
N PRO A 172 11.28 3.10 -10.80
CA PRO A 172 11.15 3.24 -12.25
C PRO A 172 11.27 1.93 -13.02
N GLU A 173 11.83 0.90 -12.40
CA GLU A 173 11.92 -0.46 -12.93
C GLU A 173 10.56 -1.18 -12.94
N ILE A 174 9.60 -0.71 -12.16
CA ILE A 174 8.25 -1.29 -12.14
C ILE A 174 7.40 -0.69 -13.25
N TYR A 175 7.09 -1.50 -14.26
CA TYR A 175 6.30 -1.06 -15.41
C TYR A 175 4.88 -0.63 -15.02
N GLN A 176 4.51 0.59 -15.39
CA GLN A 176 3.18 1.15 -15.17
C GLN A 176 2.46 1.28 -16.53
N PRO A 177 1.42 0.48 -16.80
CA PRO A 177 0.64 0.59 -18.04
C PRO A 177 -0.15 1.90 -18.07
N ASN A 178 -0.41 2.40 -19.28
CA ASN A 178 -1.20 3.63 -19.49
C ASN A 178 -2.72 3.44 -19.37
N GLY A 179 -3.18 2.19 -19.30
CA GLY A 179 -4.59 1.80 -19.15
C GLY A 179 -4.73 0.66 -18.16
N GLY A 180 -5.91 0.02 -18.16
CA GLY A 180 -6.15 -1.17 -17.33
C GLY A 180 -7.04 -0.90 -16.11
N ASN A 181 -7.83 0.19 -16.13
CA ASN A 181 -8.90 0.38 -15.16
C ASN A 181 -9.91 -0.75 -15.34
N ALA A 182 -10.10 -1.56 -14.32
CA ALA A 182 -11.00 -2.69 -14.33
C ALA A 182 -11.46 -3.05 -12.92
N LEU A 183 -12.58 -3.74 -12.82
CA LEU A 183 -13.01 -4.42 -11.61
C LEU A 183 -12.81 -5.93 -11.84
N TYR A 184 -11.90 -6.51 -11.06
CA TYR A 184 -11.70 -7.96 -11.04
C TYR A 184 -12.51 -8.57 -9.91
N VAL A 185 -13.12 -9.73 -10.20
CA VAL A 185 -13.88 -10.50 -9.22
C VAL A 185 -13.33 -11.91 -9.17
N PHE A 186 -12.96 -12.35 -7.98
CA PHE A 186 -12.43 -13.67 -7.71
C PHE A 186 -13.42 -14.45 -6.85
N LYS A 187 -13.63 -15.72 -7.19
CA LYS A 187 -14.32 -16.69 -6.36
C LYS A 187 -13.27 -17.65 -5.78
N LEU A 188 -13.40 -18.00 -4.52
CA LEU A 188 -12.61 -19.09 -3.97
C LEU A 188 -13.03 -20.41 -4.68
N PRO A 189 -12.07 -21.29 -5.03
CA PRO A 189 -12.42 -22.57 -5.62
C PRO A 189 -13.23 -23.41 -4.64
N ASP A 190 -14.15 -24.19 -5.17
CA ASP A 190 -14.87 -25.16 -4.36
C ASP A 190 -13.87 -26.14 -3.72
N SER A 191 -14.11 -26.51 -2.48
CA SER A 191 -13.20 -27.34 -1.65
C SER A 191 -12.88 -28.73 -2.23
N THR A 192 -13.43 -29.06 -3.41
CA THR A 192 -13.21 -30.32 -4.12
C THR A 192 -12.16 -30.25 -5.23
N VAL A 193 -11.65 -29.05 -5.57
CA VAL A 193 -10.60 -28.89 -6.60
C VAL A 193 -9.25 -28.82 -5.90
N ALA A 194 -8.55 -29.95 -5.78
CA ALA A 194 -7.14 -29.95 -5.41
C ALA A 194 -6.35 -29.16 -6.47
N ILE A 195 -5.64 -28.12 -6.03
CA ILE A 195 -4.70 -27.38 -6.89
C ILE A 195 -3.58 -28.37 -7.25
N GLN A 196 -3.49 -28.73 -8.53
CA GLN A 196 -2.38 -29.49 -9.11
C GLN A 196 -1.19 -28.58 -9.39
#